data_75e1ee4bb09ee92cb58db5e92b93d097
#
_entry.id   75e1ee4bb09ee92cb58db5e92b93d097
#
_cell.length_a   1.000
_cell.length_b   1.000
_cell.length_c   1.000
_cell.angle_alpha   90.00
_cell.angle_beta   90.00
_cell.angle_gamma   90.00
#
_symmetry.space_group_name_H-M   'P 1'
#
loop_
_entity.id
_entity.type
_entity.pdbx_description
1 polymer ?
#
loop_
_entity_poly.entity_id
_entity_poly.type
_entity_poly.pdbx_seq_one_letter_code
_entity_poly.pdbx_strand_id
1 'polypeptide(L)'
;MRHLLIVAAVFAAACAANKSAMKGADRGGSGLSTDVDGPKLSYAAGEDMPEPDIREASYQAAPELRTVRFEYDQYDMTNDTLDILRDNAAWLKKHPELLVLVEGHADEKGTAEYNLALGQKRAKTVREYYLRAGVGPKQVGTISYGKEQPDCTTDYDACGPKNRRAVTKVAAKK
;
A
#
# COMPACT_ATOMS: atom_id res chain seq x y z
N MET A 1 -65.91 21.74 28.50
CA MET A 1 -67.04 20.99 27.92
C MET A 1 -66.53 20.03 26.87
N ARG A 2 -66.84 18.77 27.10
CA ARG A 2 -67.03 17.61 26.18
C ARG A 2 -65.74 17.01 25.61
N HIS A 3 -65.30 15.95 26.16
CA HIS A 3 -65.61 14.51 25.94
C HIS A 3 -65.01 13.97 24.64
N LEU A 4 -64.15 13.00 24.78
CA LEU A 4 -64.37 11.51 24.74
C LEU A 4 -63.81 11.01 23.38
N LEU A 5 -63.05 10.02 23.15
CA LEU A 5 -62.99 8.62 23.57
C LEU A 5 -61.71 7.96 22.99
N ILE A 6 -61.04 7.22 23.75
CA ILE A 6 -60.40 5.96 23.67
C ILE A 6 -60.80 5.09 22.44
N VAL A 7 -59.80 4.62 21.66
CA VAL A 7 -59.86 3.25 21.11
C VAL A 7 -58.46 2.66 21.15
N ALA A 8 -58.31 1.67 22.01
CA ALA A 8 -57.19 0.74 22.02
C ALA A 8 -57.47 -0.35 20.96
N ALA A 9 -56.49 -0.65 20.13
CA ALA A 9 -56.49 -1.89 19.36
C ALA A 9 -55.20 -2.62 19.60
N VAL A 10 -55.29 -3.66 20.41
CA VAL A 10 -54.31 -4.71 20.62
C VAL A 10 -54.38 -5.64 19.41
N PHE A 11 -53.28 -5.84 18.72
CA PHE A 11 -53.09 -7.01 17.85
C PHE A 11 -51.82 -7.73 18.28
N ALA A 12 -52.03 -8.82 18.97
CA ALA A 12 -51.08 -9.89 19.18
C ALA A 12 -51.28 -10.92 18.06
N ALA A 13 -50.22 -11.35 17.41
CA ALA A 13 -50.02 -12.64 16.76
C ALA A 13 -48.76 -12.49 15.86
N ALA A 14 -47.86 -13.40 15.71
CA ALA A 14 -47.63 -14.75 16.18
C ALA A 14 -46.16 -15.07 15.89
N CYS A 15 -45.53 -15.80 16.79
CA CYS A 15 -44.25 -16.47 16.57
C CYS A 15 -44.38 -17.45 15.41
N ALA A 16 -43.45 -17.32 14.44
CA ALA A 16 -43.09 -18.43 13.57
C ALA A 16 -41.57 -18.58 13.62
N ALA A 17 -41.14 -19.54 14.43
CA ALA A 17 -39.79 -20.04 14.46
C ALA A 17 -39.53 -20.82 13.17
N ASN A 18 -38.59 -20.37 12.36
CA ASN A 18 -38.02 -21.20 11.29
C ASN A 18 -36.58 -21.54 11.66
N LYS A 19 -36.40 -22.79 12.13
CA LYS A 19 -35.11 -23.45 12.30
C LYS A 19 -34.68 -23.91 10.90
N SER A 20 -33.60 -23.36 10.39
CA SER A 20 -32.87 -24.00 9.32
C SER A 20 -31.38 -23.83 9.55
N ALA A 21 -30.79 -24.96 9.95
CA ALA A 21 -29.44 -25.46 9.68
C ALA A 21 -28.26 -24.49 9.64
N MET A 22 -27.47 -24.56 10.72
CA MET A 22 -26.05 -24.22 10.71
C MET A 22 -25.26 -25.01 9.65
N LYS A 23 -24.54 -24.32 8.77
CA LYS A 23 -23.45 -24.93 8.02
C LYS A 23 -22.37 -23.87 7.78
N GLY A 24 -21.18 -24.12 8.35
CA GLY A 24 -19.91 -23.61 7.88
C GLY A 24 -19.54 -22.18 8.34
N ALA A 25 -18.78 -22.07 9.42
CA ALA A 25 -18.03 -20.86 9.76
C ALA A 25 -16.87 -20.70 8.79
N ASP A 26 -16.95 -19.70 7.89
CA ASP A 26 -15.79 -19.17 7.22
C ASP A 26 -15.49 -17.80 7.85
N ARG A 27 -14.29 -17.70 8.44
CA ARG A 27 -13.80 -16.48 9.07
C ARG A 27 -13.20 -15.59 7.98
N GLY A 28 -14.05 -14.86 7.27
CA GLY A 28 -13.62 -13.76 6.41
C GLY A 28 -13.22 -12.55 7.26
N GLY A 29 -11.95 -12.15 7.17
CA GLY A 29 -11.42 -10.98 7.85
C GLY A 29 -12.16 -9.71 7.41
N SER A 30 -12.56 -8.91 8.40
CA SER A 30 -13.16 -7.60 8.20
C SER A 30 -12.12 -6.62 7.64
N GLY A 31 -12.21 -6.31 6.34
CA GLY A 31 -11.52 -5.19 5.74
C GLY A 31 -12.07 -3.88 6.29
N LEU A 32 -11.25 -3.14 6.98
CA LEU A 32 -11.52 -1.77 7.38
C LEU A 32 -11.45 -0.89 6.12
N SER A 33 -12.62 -0.48 5.60
CA SER A 33 -12.69 0.52 4.54
C SER A 33 -12.45 1.89 5.14
N THR A 34 -11.29 2.47 4.85
CA THR A 34 -11.06 3.89 5.05
C THR A 34 -11.50 4.62 3.78
N ASP A 35 -12.67 5.24 3.84
CA ASP A 35 -13.15 6.15 2.78
C ASP A 35 -12.30 7.42 2.81
N VAL A 36 -11.23 7.44 2.03
CA VAL A 36 -10.52 8.66 1.67
C VAL A 36 -11.05 9.07 0.30
N ASP A 37 -11.79 10.16 0.27
CA ASP A 37 -12.41 10.72 -0.94
C ASP A 37 -11.32 11.33 -1.84
N GLY A 38 -10.62 10.45 -2.57
CA GLY A 38 -9.72 10.80 -3.66
C GLY A 38 -10.35 10.35 -4.98
N PRO A 39 -9.91 10.86 -6.15
CA PRO A 39 -10.49 10.48 -7.43
C PRO A 39 -10.49 8.97 -7.56
N LYS A 40 -11.69 8.37 -7.62
CA LYS A 40 -11.89 6.94 -7.85
C LYS A 40 -11.41 6.61 -9.26
N LEU A 41 -10.11 6.36 -9.41
CA LEU A 41 -9.64 5.61 -10.56
C LEU A 41 -10.06 4.15 -10.32
N SER A 42 -11.02 3.68 -11.09
CA SER A 42 -11.44 2.28 -11.15
C SER A 42 -10.31 1.46 -11.80
N TYR A 43 -9.28 1.17 -11.02
CA TYR A 43 -8.31 0.14 -11.32
C TYR A 43 -8.69 -1.08 -10.48
N ALA A 44 -9.07 -2.16 -11.13
CA ALA A 44 -9.36 -3.41 -10.45
C ALA A 44 -8.11 -3.85 -9.68
N ALA A 45 -8.20 -3.81 -8.35
CA ALA A 45 -7.17 -4.35 -7.49
C ALA A 45 -7.08 -5.87 -7.78
N GLY A 46 -6.01 -6.33 -8.41
CA GLY A 46 -5.78 -7.76 -8.58
C GLY A 46 -5.11 -8.21 -9.86
N GLU A 47 -4.91 -7.37 -10.87
CA GLU A 47 -4.09 -7.78 -12.01
C GLU A 47 -2.62 -7.47 -11.72
N ASP A 48 -1.79 -8.50 -11.63
CA ASP A 48 -0.33 -8.39 -11.61
C ASP A 48 0.10 -7.77 -12.95
N MET A 49 0.18 -6.42 -12.97
CA MET A 49 0.72 -5.73 -14.13
C MET A 49 2.17 -6.17 -14.31
N PRO A 50 2.56 -6.62 -15.51
CA PRO A 50 3.91 -7.12 -15.75
C PRO A 50 4.94 -6.04 -15.41
N GLU A 51 5.91 -6.42 -14.59
CA GLU A 51 7.06 -5.58 -14.28
C GLU A 51 8.10 -5.66 -15.41
N PRO A 52 8.85 -4.59 -15.67
CA PRO A 52 9.96 -4.64 -16.62
C PRO A 52 11.05 -5.58 -16.12
N ASP A 53 11.86 -6.12 -17.04
CA ASP A 53 13.10 -6.81 -16.64
C ASP A 53 14.10 -5.78 -16.12
N ILE A 54 14.36 -5.87 -14.81
CA ILE A 54 15.22 -4.94 -14.09
C ILE A 54 16.71 -5.37 -14.08
N ARG A 55 17.04 -6.55 -14.61
CA ARG A 55 18.35 -7.18 -14.40
C ARG A 55 19.46 -6.58 -15.24
N GLU A 56 19.15 -6.04 -16.41
CA GLU A 56 20.15 -5.56 -17.38
C GLU A 56 20.46 -4.06 -17.28
N ALA A 57 19.75 -3.31 -16.43
CA ALA A 57 19.91 -1.88 -16.32
C ALA A 57 20.74 -1.49 -15.09
N SER A 58 21.59 -0.47 -15.25
CA SER A 58 22.31 0.15 -14.13
C SER A 58 21.49 1.28 -13.54
N TYR A 59 20.84 1.01 -12.42
CA TYR A 59 19.97 1.98 -11.74
C TYR A 59 20.76 2.90 -10.82
N GLN A 60 20.47 4.20 -10.89
CA GLN A 60 21.12 5.23 -10.08
C GLN A 60 20.07 6.09 -9.38
N ALA A 61 20.45 6.64 -8.22
CA ALA A 61 19.62 7.63 -7.53
C ALA A 61 19.57 8.92 -8.36
N ALA A 62 18.39 9.54 -8.45
CA ALA A 62 18.21 10.86 -9.02
C ALA A 62 17.93 11.86 -7.89
N PRO A 63 18.56 13.04 -7.88
CA PRO A 63 18.39 14.03 -6.80
C PRO A 63 16.95 14.50 -6.62
N GLU A 64 16.15 14.44 -7.68
CA GLU A 64 14.76 14.85 -7.70
C GLU A 64 13.83 13.82 -7.06
N LEU A 65 14.28 12.58 -6.93
CA LEU A 65 13.48 11.49 -6.37
C LEU A 65 13.77 11.31 -4.89
N ARG A 66 12.82 11.72 -4.07
CA ARG A 66 12.93 11.62 -2.62
C ARG A 66 12.60 10.23 -2.11
N THR A 67 13.36 9.77 -1.11
CA THR A 67 13.14 8.51 -0.40
C THR A 67 11.86 8.55 0.42
N VAL A 68 11.05 7.50 0.34
CA VAL A 68 9.84 7.28 1.14
C VAL A 68 10.21 6.52 2.41
N ARG A 69 9.71 6.94 3.57
CA ARG A 69 9.96 6.30 4.87
C ARG A 69 8.66 5.71 5.42
N PHE A 70 8.82 4.66 6.23
CA PHE A 70 7.70 3.91 6.81
C PHE A 70 7.84 3.81 8.32
N GLU A 71 6.70 3.69 8.99
CA GLU A 71 6.65 3.40 10.41
C GLU A 71 7.08 1.95 10.70
N TYR A 72 7.34 1.69 11.98
CA TYR A 72 7.77 0.36 12.42
C TYR A 72 6.72 -0.70 12.02
N ASP A 73 7.20 -1.75 11.38
CA ASP A 73 6.38 -2.89 10.92
C ASP A 73 5.22 -2.51 9.97
N GLN A 74 5.28 -1.31 9.35
CA GLN A 74 4.26 -0.82 8.42
C GLN A 74 4.79 -0.72 6.99
N TYR A 75 3.86 -0.82 6.06
CA TYR A 75 4.04 -0.54 4.63
C TYR A 75 2.98 0.44 4.10
N ASP A 76 2.10 0.93 4.99
CA ASP A 76 1.10 1.94 4.66
C ASP A 76 1.73 3.33 4.49
N MET A 77 1.08 4.16 3.70
CA MET A 77 1.56 5.51 3.39
C MET A 77 0.91 6.53 4.33
N THR A 78 1.73 7.37 4.95
CA THR A 78 1.29 8.55 5.70
C THR A 78 1.05 9.73 4.75
N ASN A 79 0.42 10.82 5.23
CA ASN A 79 0.22 12.04 4.43
C ASN A 79 1.55 12.61 3.92
N ASP A 80 2.59 12.64 4.76
CA ASP A 80 3.92 13.12 4.39
C ASP A 80 4.53 12.27 3.26
N THR A 81 4.36 10.95 3.33
CA THR A 81 4.83 10.05 2.27
C THR A 81 4.04 10.19 0.98
N LEU A 82 2.76 10.51 1.05
CA LEU A 82 1.92 10.78 -0.13
C LEU A 82 2.37 12.05 -0.87
N ASP A 83 2.79 13.10 -0.17
CA ASP A 83 3.33 14.31 -0.79
C ASP A 83 4.65 14.03 -1.52
N ILE A 84 5.54 13.27 -0.90
CA ILE A 84 6.78 12.81 -1.54
C ILE A 84 6.49 12.00 -2.82
N LEU A 85 5.56 11.07 -2.73
CA LEU A 85 5.20 10.21 -3.86
C LEU A 85 4.54 10.97 -5.01
N ARG A 86 3.75 12.02 -4.70
CA ARG A 86 3.16 12.90 -5.69
C ARG A 86 4.22 13.63 -6.51
N ASP A 87 5.20 14.20 -5.81
CA ASP A 87 6.31 14.92 -6.45
C ASP A 87 7.15 13.96 -7.31
N ASN A 88 7.51 12.80 -6.75
CA ASN A 88 8.25 11.76 -7.46
C ASN A 88 7.49 11.32 -8.72
N ALA A 89 6.19 11.02 -8.61
CA ALA A 89 5.37 10.59 -9.74
C ALA A 89 5.25 11.68 -10.81
N ALA A 90 5.13 12.95 -10.39
CA ALA A 90 5.07 14.08 -11.33
C ALA A 90 6.38 14.21 -12.14
N TRP A 91 7.52 13.98 -11.51
CA TRP A 91 8.82 13.94 -12.19
C TRP A 91 8.93 12.74 -13.13
N LEU A 92 8.61 11.53 -12.66
CA LEU A 92 8.68 10.31 -13.45
C LEU A 92 7.79 10.34 -14.71
N LYS A 93 6.62 10.97 -14.65
CA LYS A 93 5.74 11.14 -15.80
C LYS A 93 6.32 12.05 -16.89
N LYS A 94 7.24 12.94 -16.54
CA LYS A 94 7.96 13.78 -17.51
C LYS A 94 9.13 13.05 -18.16
N HIS A 95 9.50 11.87 -17.62
CA HIS A 95 10.63 11.06 -18.07
C HIS A 95 10.20 9.62 -18.44
N PRO A 96 9.31 9.46 -19.44
CA PRO A 96 8.81 8.14 -19.84
C PRO A 96 9.89 7.26 -20.51
N GLU A 97 11.01 7.85 -20.90
CA GLU A 97 12.18 7.19 -21.47
C GLU A 97 13.03 6.44 -20.42
N LEU A 98 12.80 6.70 -19.12
CA LEU A 98 13.56 6.02 -18.07
C LEU A 98 12.89 4.73 -17.62
N LEU A 99 13.69 3.76 -17.20
CA LEU A 99 13.26 2.65 -16.35
C LEU A 99 13.34 3.08 -14.90
N VAL A 100 12.43 2.61 -14.09
CA VAL A 100 12.29 2.94 -12.67
C VAL A 100 12.40 1.66 -11.85
N LEU A 101 13.25 1.66 -10.84
CA LEU A 101 13.35 0.58 -9.85
C LEU A 101 12.98 1.13 -8.48
N VAL A 102 12.02 0.51 -7.82
CA VAL A 102 11.68 0.78 -6.43
C VAL A 102 12.31 -0.29 -5.54
N GLU A 103 13.27 0.13 -4.73
CA GLU A 103 13.95 -0.74 -3.76
C GLU A 103 13.26 -0.63 -2.39
N GLY A 104 12.83 -1.77 -1.83
CA GLY A 104 12.23 -1.82 -0.51
C GLY A 104 13.21 -2.34 0.54
N HIS A 105 13.27 -1.63 1.67
CA HIS A 105 14.16 -1.93 2.78
C HIS A 105 13.40 -2.01 4.10
N ALA A 106 13.96 -2.76 5.05
CA ALA A 106 13.47 -2.89 6.41
C ALA A 106 14.59 -2.55 7.41
N ASP A 107 14.21 -2.38 8.67
CA ASP A 107 15.18 -2.30 9.77
C ASP A 107 15.69 -3.69 10.17
N GLU A 108 16.56 -3.76 11.17
CA GLU A 108 17.18 -5.00 11.57
C GLU A 108 16.30 -5.92 12.42
N LYS A 109 15.16 -5.44 12.90
CA LYS A 109 14.25 -6.22 13.76
C LYS A 109 13.57 -7.33 12.96
N GLY A 110 13.60 -8.55 13.47
CA GLY A 110 12.98 -9.73 12.85
C GLY A 110 13.93 -10.57 11.99
N THR A 111 13.40 -11.63 11.39
CA THR A 111 14.16 -12.54 10.52
C THR A 111 14.46 -11.92 9.16
N ALA A 112 15.41 -12.48 8.43
CA ALA A 112 15.74 -12.03 7.07
C ALA A 112 14.57 -12.23 6.12
N GLU A 113 13.89 -13.37 6.20
CA GLU A 113 12.74 -13.74 5.37
C GLU A 113 11.57 -12.78 5.59
N TYR A 114 11.26 -12.48 6.87
CA TYR A 114 10.23 -11.51 7.22
C TYR A 114 10.53 -10.14 6.64
N ASN A 115 11.75 -9.64 6.82
CA ASN A 115 12.17 -8.33 6.35
C ASN A 115 12.23 -8.25 4.82
N LEU A 116 12.59 -9.35 4.15
CA LEU A 116 12.54 -9.43 2.70
C LEU A 116 11.08 -9.27 2.21
N ALA A 117 10.14 -9.95 2.84
CA ALA A 117 8.71 -9.83 2.52
C ALA A 117 8.16 -8.44 2.84
N LEU A 118 8.56 -7.81 3.98
CA LEU A 118 8.14 -6.46 4.35
C LEU A 118 8.70 -5.42 3.38
N GLY A 119 9.98 -5.53 3.00
CA GLY A 119 10.59 -4.68 1.98
C GLY A 119 9.85 -4.79 0.64
N GLN A 120 9.47 -6.02 0.22
CA GLN A 120 8.71 -6.22 -1.00
C GLN A 120 7.33 -5.54 -0.95
N LYS A 121 6.62 -5.64 0.18
CA LYS A 121 5.34 -4.93 0.37
C LYS A 121 5.52 -3.42 0.23
N ARG A 122 6.55 -2.82 0.86
CA ARG A 122 6.88 -1.40 0.76
C ARG A 122 7.15 -0.96 -0.68
N ALA A 123 7.99 -1.71 -1.39
CA ALA A 123 8.27 -1.43 -2.79
C ALA A 123 7.02 -1.51 -3.67
N LYS A 124 6.19 -2.54 -3.45
CA LYS A 124 4.92 -2.74 -4.17
C LYS A 124 3.92 -1.60 -3.89
N THR A 125 3.78 -1.16 -2.64
CA THR A 125 2.92 -0.03 -2.28
C THR A 125 3.32 1.26 -3.01
N VAL A 126 4.62 1.56 -3.09
CA VAL A 126 5.14 2.72 -3.84
C VAL A 126 4.89 2.56 -5.35
N ARG A 127 5.16 1.38 -5.92
CA ARG A 127 4.88 1.08 -7.33
C ARG A 127 3.40 1.30 -7.66
N GLU A 128 2.50 0.75 -6.86
CA GLU A 128 1.06 0.89 -7.05
C GLU A 128 0.62 2.37 -7.03
N TYR A 129 1.22 3.18 -6.16
CA TYR A 129 0.98 4.61 -6.17
C TYR A 129 1.41 5.26 -7.49
N TYR A 130 2.62 4.96 -7.98
CA TYR A 130 3.11 5.49 -9.25
C TYR A 130 2.22 5.10 -10.42
N LEU A 131 1.75 3.85 -10.47
CA LEU A 131 0.83 3.41 -11.51
C LEU A 131 -0.50 4.17 -11.46
N ARG A 132 -1.08 4.34 -10.26
CA ARG A 132 -2.31 5.14 -10.07
C ARG A 132 -2.10 6.62 -10.44
N ALA A 133 -0.91 7.16 -10.22
CA ALA A 133 -0.54 8.52 -10.61
C ALA A 133 -0.26 8.66 -12.12
N GLY A 134 -0.30 7.58 -12.90
CA GLY A 134 -0.15 7.58 -14.36
C GLY A 134 1.27 7.34 -14.87
N VAL A 135 2.18 6.82 -14.03
CA VAL A 135 3.48 6.29 -14.50
C VAL A 135 3.26 4.96 -15.21
N GLY A 136 3.93 4.73 -16.33
CA GLY A 136 3.68 3.55 -17.17
C GLY A 136 4.03 2.23 -16.45
N PRO A 137 3.18 1.19 -16.50
CA PRO A 137 3.42 -0.06 -15.79
C PRO A 137 4.69 -0.80 -16.24
N LYS A 138 5.04 -0.70 -17.51
CA LYS A 138 6.27 -1.28 -18.08
C LYS A 138 7.53 -0.46 -17.74
N GLN A 139 7.38 0.65 -17.03
CA GLN A 139 8.47 1.52 -16.63
C GLN A 139 8.96 1.18 -15.21
N VAL A 140 8.08 0.69 -14.31
CA VAL A 140 8.37 0.56 -12.88
C VAL A 140 8.48 -0.90 -12.47
N GLY A 141 9.67 -1.31 -12.04
CA GLY A 141 9.92 -2.60 -11.39
C GLY A 141 10.17 -2.45 -9.89
N THR A 142 10.11 -3.56 -9.16
CA THR A 142 10.36 -3.61 -7.72
C THR A 142 11.41 -4.63 -7.34
N ILE A 143 12.15 -4.35 -6.28
CA ILE A 143 13.05 -5.30 -5.63
C ILE A 143 13.02 -5.06 -4.12
N SER A 144 13.21 -6.12 -3.35
CA SER A 144 13.42 -6.02 -1.91
C SER A 144 14.83 -6.45 -1.54
N TYR A 145 15.44 -5.67 -0.68
CA TYR A 145 16.69 -6.03 0.00
C TYR A 145 16.46 -6.39 1.47
N GLY A 146 15.21 -6.28 1.95
CA GLY A 146 14.93 -6.53 3.36
C GLY A 146 15.84 -5.70 4.25
N LYS A 147 16.57 -6.35 5.16
CA LYS A 147 17.54 -5.72 6.07
C LYS A 147 19.00 -5.79 5.59
N GLU A 148 19.26 -6.38 4.41
CA GLU A 148 20.62 -6.68 3.95
C GLU A 148 21.39 -5.45 3.43
N GLN A 149 20.68 -4.35 3.14
CA GLN A 149 21.29 -3.10 2.68
C GLN A 149 20.82 -1.91 3.54
N PRO A 150 21.32 -1.82 4.78
CA PRO A 150 20.98 -0.71 5.67
C PRO A 150 21.64 0.60 5.21
N ASP A 151 20.93 1.72 5.39
CA ASP A 151 21.42 3.08 5.19
C ASP A 151 22.20 3.60 6.43
N CYS A 152 21.89 3.03 7.59
CA CYS A 152 22.45 3.41 8.88
C CYS A 152 22.73 2.16 9.70
N THR A 153 23.95 2.07 10.29
CA THR A 153 24.40 0.89 11.05
C THR A 153 25.00 1.22 12.41
N THR A 154 25.07 2.52 12.79
CA THR A 154 25.80 2.99 13.98
C THR A 154 25.07 2.76 15.29
N ASP A 155 23.75 2.82 15.28
CA ASP A 155 22.90 2.63 16.44
C ASP A 155 21.59 1.97 16.00
N TYR A 156 21.28 0.84 16.61
CA TYR A 156 20.15 0.02 16.23
C TYR A 156 18.80 0.74 16.32
N ASP A 157 18.54 1.47 17.40
CA ASP A 157 17.26 2.16 17.60
C ASP A 157 17.19 3.47 16.79
N ALA A 158 18.28 4.22 16.74
CA ALA A 158 18.35 5.47 15.97
C ALA A 158 18.38 5.24 14.45
N CYS A 159 18.89 4.09 13.99
CA CYS A 159 18.96 3.72 12.58
C CYS A 159 17.65 3.17 12.04
N GLY A 160 16.78 2.59 12.88
CA GLY A 160 15.53 2.00 12.45
C GLY A 160 14.71 2.90 11.52
N PRO A 161 14.41 4.16 11.89
CA PRO A 161 13.66 5.09 11.03
C PRO A 161 14.32 5.40 9.68
N LYS A 162 15.66 5.33 9.60
CA LYS A 162 16.39 5.55 8.35
C LYS A 162 16.34 4.32 7.45
N ASN A 163 16.39 3.14 8.05
CA ASN A 163 16.39 1.86 7.33
C ASN A 163 15.01 1.46 6.81
N ARG A 164 13.93 1.83 7.48
CA ARG A 164 12.54 1.59 7.04
C ARG A 164 12.18 2.51 5.89
N ARG A 165 12.57 2.15 4.66
CA ARG A 165 12.43 3.03 3.49
C ARG A 165 12.10 2.29 2.20
N ALA A 166 11.63 3.05 1.22
CA ALA A 166 11.67 2.68 -0.19
C ALA A 166 12.43 3.76 -0.98
N VAL A 167 13.35 3.32 -1.80
CA VAL A 167 14.20 4.19 -2.64
C VAL A 167 13.79 4.01 -4.09
N THR A 168 13.56 5.12 -4.79
CA THR A 168 13.28 5.10 -6.23
C THR A 168 14.56 5.44 -6.98
N LYS A 169 14.99 4.54 -7.87
CA LYS A 169 16.15 4.71 -8.76
C LYS A 169 15.72 4.66 -10.21
N VAL A 170 16.53 5.22 -11.07
CA VAL A 170 16.26 5.30 -12.51
C VAL A 170 17.44 4.82 -13.35
N ALA A 171 17.12 4.31 -14.54
CA ALA A 171 18.10 3.94 -15.56
C ALA A 171 17.58 4.32 -16.94
N ALA A 172 18.46 4.56 -17.90
CA ALA A 172 18.07 4.74 -19.29
C ALA A 172 17.52 3.42 -19.87
N LYS A 173 16.46 3.48 -20.65
CA LYS A 173 16.06 2.35 -21.51
C LYS A 173 17.13 2.15 -22.57
N LYS A 174 17.57 0.90 -22.74
CA LYS A 174 18.45 0.51 -23.84
C LYS A 174 17.67 0.38 -25.15
#